data_176f8b331de85d57e738792a8fec4956
#
_entry.id   176f8b331de85d57e738792a8fec4956
#
_cell.length_a   1.000
_cell.length_b   1.000
_cell.length_c   1.000
_cell.angle_alpha   90.00
_cell.angle_beta   90.00
_cell.angle_gamma   90.00
#
_symmetry.space_group_name_H-M   'P 1'
#
loop_
_entity.id
_entity.type
_entity.pdbx_description
1 polymer ?
#
loop_
_entity_poly.entity_id
_entity_poly.type
_entity_poly.pdbx_seq_one_letter_code
_entity_poly.pdbx_strand_id
1 'polypeptide(L)'
;MQEFKPFKEGKVREVYDNGDSLIMVATDRISAFDHILKNKITDKGAILTQMSKFWFEFTKDVVPNHMISVDAKDMPEFFSQDRFNGNSMLCKKLEMLPIECIVRGYITGSGWASYQENGTVCGIRLPEGLVESDKLPEPIYTPSTKADLGDHDENISFEKSVEVLEKIYPEKGREYAEKIRDYTIALYKKCAEYALTKDIIIADTKFEFGLNEQGEVVLADEMLTPDSSRFWPLDGYKPGQGQPSFDKQYVRDWLKANPDNDLLLPDEVVVKTVEKYKEAFELLTGSKFSR
;
A
#
# COMPACT_ATOMS: atom_id res chain seq x y z
N MET A 1 -32.48 -5.42 10.09
CA MET A 1 -31.01 -5.25 9.98
C MET A 1 -30.74 -3.79 9.78
N GLN A 2 -29.85 -3.17 10.56
CA GLN A 2 -29.43 -1.78 10.33
C GLN A 2 -28.66 -1.71 9.01
N GLU A 3 -29.05 -0.80 8.12
CA GLU A 3 -28.33 -0.57 6.86
C GLU A 3 -27.16 0.38 7.10
N PHE A 4 -26.00 0.03 6.55
CA PHE A 4 -24.82 0.89 6.52
C PHE A 4 -24.58 1.39 5.09
N LYS A 5 -24.23 2.66 4.98
CA LYS A 5 -23.74 3.25 3.73
C LYS A 5 -22.31 3.71 3.93
N PRO A 6 -21.42 3.54 2.96
CA PRO A 6 -20.07 4.06 3.08
C PRO A 6 -20.13 5.59 3.15
N PHE A 7 -19.45 6.19 4.12
CA PHE A 7 -19.29 7.64 4.17
C PHE A 7 -18.13 8.13 3.31
N LYS A 8 -17.22 7.20 2.94
CA LYS A 8 -16.14 7.47 2.01
C LYS A 8 -15.97 6.28 1.07
N GLU A 9 -15.98 6.56 -0.22
CA GLU A 9 -15.66 5.58 -1.26
C GLU A 9 -14.39 6.03 -1.99
N GLY A 10 -13.34 5.20 -1.87
CA GLY A 10 -12.13 5.35 -2.66
C GLY A 10 -12.18 4.54 -3.96
N LYS A 11 -11.13 4.59 -4.75
CA LYS A 11 -11.02 3.85 -6.02
C LYS A 11 -11.24 2.34 -5.83
N VAL A 12 -10.73 1.77 -4.73
CA VAL A 12 -10.75 0.32 -4.46
C VAL A 12 -11.20 -0.05 -3.06
N ARG A 13 -11.61 0.93 -2.24
CA ARG A 13 -11.96 0.71 -0.83
C ARG A 13 -13.19 1.53 -0.45
N GLU A 14 -13.99 0.99 0.46
CA GLU A 14 -15.14 1.64 1.07
C GLU A 14 -14.92 1.73 2.58
N VAL A 15 -15.32 2.84 3.19
CA VAL A 15 -15.19 3.07 4.63
C VAL A 15 -16.55 3.38 5.22
N TYR A 16 -16.91 2.64 6.26
CA TYR A 16 -18.19 2.75 6.95
C TYR A 16 -17.96 3.24 8.39
N ASP A 17 -18.79 4.15 8.83
CA ASP A 17 -18.79 4.60 10.22
C ASP A 17 -19.55 3.59 11.09
N ASN A 18 -18.89 3.13 12.14
CA ASN A 18 -19.43 2.20 13.13
C ASN A 18 -19.43 2.81 14.55
N GLY A 19 -19.74 4.11 14.67
CA GLY A 19 -19.71 4.80 15.97
C GLY A 19 -18.28 5.10 16.42
N ASP A 20 -17.77 4.37 17.40
CA ASP A 20 -16.42 4.57 17.95
C ASP A 20 -15.30 3.93 17.10
N SER A 21 -15.68 3.27 16.02
CA SER A 21 -14.75 2.56 15.12
C SER A 21 -15.13 2.77 13.65
N LEU A 22 -14.30 2.26 12.75
CA LEU A 22 -14.55 2.23 11.31
C LEU A 22 -14.58 0.78 10.84
N ILE A 23 -15.35 0.51 9.77
CA ILE A 23 -15.21 -0.73 9.02
C ILE A 23 -14.71 -0.38 7.63
N MET A 24 -13.51 -0.87 7.30
CA MET A 24 -12.89 -0.72 6.00
C MET A 24 -13.14 -1.97 5.18
N VAL A 25 -13.67 -1.78 3.97
CA VAL A 25 -13.95 -2.88 3.03
C VAL A 25 -13.07 -2.72 1.82
N ALA A 26 -12.14 -3.64 1.60
CA ALA A 26 -11.39 -3.73 0.37
C ALA A 26 -12.26 -4.40 -0.69
N THR A 27 -12.43 -3.74 -1.84
CA THR A 27 -13.28 -4.24 -2.92
C THR A 27 -12.47 -5.01 -3.96
N ASP A 28 -13.16 -5.76 -4.80
CA ASP A 28 -12.57 -6.44 -5.96
C ASP A 28 -12.33 -5.48 -7.16
N ARG A 29 -12.63 -4.18 -7.01
CA ARG A 29 -12.26 -3.16 -7.99
C ARG A 29 -10.75 -3.06 -8.13
N ILE A 30 -10.27 -2.82 -9.34
CA ILE A 30 -8.86 -2.53 -9.60
C ILE A 30 -8.73 -1.16 -10.26
N SER A 31 -7.73 -0.40 -9.85
CA SER A 31 -7.39 0.89 -10.42
C SER A 31 -5.95 0.89 -10.92
N ALA A 32 -5.74 1.42 -12.11
CA ALA A 32 -4.42 1.64 -12.68
C ALA A 32 -4.39 2.98 -13.42
N PHE A 33 -3.28 3.73 -13.34
CA PHE A 33 -3.14 5.07 -13.92
C PHE A 33 -4.31 6.00 -13.55
N ASP A 34 -4.72 5.98 -12.27
CA ASP A 34 -5.83 6.75 -11.69
C ASP A 34 -7.24 6.42 -12.21
N HIS A 35 -7.39 5.47 -13.11
CA HIS A 35 -8.68 4.99 -13.61
C HIS A 35 -9.09 3.68 -12.94
N ILE A 36 -10.39 3.59 -12.57
CA ILE A 36 -10.99 2.33 -12.13
C ILE A 36 -11.35 1.54 -13.39
N LEU A 37 -10.86 0.30 -13.48
CA LEU A 37 -11.15 -0.60 -14.59
C LEU A 37 -12.56 -1.17 -14.49
N LYS A 38 -13.13 -1.56 -15.62
CA LYS A 38 -14.49 -2.13 -15.69
C LYS A 38 -14.57 -3.54 -15.09
N ASN A 39 -13.44 -4.26 -15.09
CA ASN A 39 -13.36 -5.60 -14.51
C ASN A 39 -13.24 -5.55 -12.98
N LYS A 40 -13.68 -6.64 -12.35
CA LYS A 40 -13.36 -6.96 -10.95
C LYS A 40 -12.33 -8.08 -10.92
N ILE A 41 -11.42 -8.01 -9.98
CA ILE A 41 -10.43 -9.06 -9.72
C ILE A 41 -10.96 -9.89 -8.55
N THR A 42 -11.52 -11.04 -8.85
CA THR A 42 -12.16 -11.92 -7.86
C THR A 42 -11.22 -12.21 -6.69
N ASP A 43 -11.75 -12.18 -5.47
CA ASP A 43 -11.02 -12.39 -4.22
C ASP A 43 -9.97 -11.30 -3.87
N LYS A 44 -9.75 -10.31 -4.74
CA LYS A 44 -8.75 -9.27 -4.50
C LYS A 44 -8.92 -8.61 -3.13
N GLY A 45 -10.13 -8.16 -2.82
CA GLY A 45 -10.43 -7.50 -1.55
C GLY A 45 -10.09 -8.37 -0.34
N ALA A 46 -10.42 -9.65 -0.39
CA ALA A 46 -10.11 -10.60 0.68
C ALA A 46 -8.61 -10.86 0.82
N ILE A 47 -7.89 -11.01 -0.30
CA ILE A 47 -6.43 -11.17 -0.30
C ILE A 47 -5.76 -9.95 0.35
N LEU A 48 -6.14 -8.72 -0.04
CA LEU A 48 -5.56 -7.50 0.50
C LEU A 48 -5.81 -7.37 2.01
N THR A 49 -7.02 -7.68 2.47
CA THR A 49 -7.39 -7.62 3.88
C THR A 49 -6.62 -8.64 4.72
N GLN A 50 -6.55 -9.89 4.26
CA GLN A 50 -5.83 -10.95 4.98
C GLN A 50 -4.31 -10.74 4.95
N MET A 51 -3.76 -10.20 3.87
CA MET A 51 -2.34 -9.83 3.78
C MET A 51 -2.01 -8.68 4.74
N SER A 52 -2.85 -7.64 4.78
CA SER A 52 -2.69 -6.54 5.75
C SER A 52 -2.76 -7.05 7.19
N LYS A 53 -3.72 -7.94 7.51
CA LYS A 53 -3.80 -8.59 8.83
C LYS A 53 -2.48 -9.27 9.19
N PHE A 54 -1.95 -10.11 8.30
CA PHE A 54 -0.69 -10.81 8.53
C PHE A 54 0.44 -9.83 8.89
N TRP A 55 0.61 -8.76 8.12
CA TRP A 55 1.67 -7.79 8.35
C TRP A 55 1.43 -6.94 9.59
N PHE A 56 0.20 -6.56 9.92
CA PHE A 56 -0.12 -5.85 11.16
C PHE A 56 0.23 -6.68 12.39
N GLU A 57 -0.05 -7.99 12.36
CA GLU A 57 0.32 -8.91 13.44
C GLU A 57 1.85 -9.11 13.53
N PHE A 58 2.52 -9.22 12.38
CA PHE A 58 3.98 -9.41 12.29
C PHE A 58 4.77 -8.21 12.80
N THR A 59 4.24 -7.01 12.67
CA THR A 59 4.95 -5.75 12.96
C THR A 59 4.44 -5.00 14.19
N LYS A 60 3.56 -5.60 14.98
CA LYS A 60 2.98 -4.99 16.18
C LYS A 60 3.98 -4.56 17.25
N ASP A 61 5.20 -5.09 17.20
CA ASP A 61 6.33 -4.74 18.05
C ASP A 61 7.12 -3.52 17.54
N VAL A 62 6.90 -3.08 16.30
CA VAL A 62 7.54 -1.91 15.70
C VAL A 62 6.70 -0.65 15.89
N VAL A 63 5.40 -0.74 15.59
CA VAL A 63 4.45 0.38 15.70
C VAL A 63 3.05 -0.16 15.98
N PRO A 64 2.25 0.52 16.82
CA PRO A 64 0.85 0.17 16.97
C PRO A 64 0.09 0.39 15.65
N ASN A 65 -0.91 -0.44 15.38
CA ASN A 65 -1.74 -0.31 14.18
C ASN A 65 -3.23 -0.16 14.52
N HIS A 66 -4.02 0.23 13.52
CA HIS A 66 -5.43 0.53 13.68
C HIS A 66 -6.34 -0.70 13.66
N MET A 67 -5.86 -1.87 13.25
CA MET A 67 -6.69 -3.07 13.15
C MET A 67 -7.19 -3.51 14.52
N ILE A 68 -8.50 -3.73 14.63
CA ILE A 68 -9.14 -4.33 15.80
C ILE A 68 -9.42 -5.81 15.50
N SER A 69 -10.10 -6.10 14.38
CA SER A 69 -10.46 -7.45 13.96
C SER A 69 -10.75 -7.52 12.47
N VAL A 70 -10.60 -8.70 11.89
CA VAL A 70 -11.10 -9.04 10.54
C VAL A 70 -12.19 -10.13 10.61
N ASP A 71 -12.59 -10.53 11.79
CA ASP A 71 -13.62 -11.54 11.98
C ASP A 71 -15.00 -10.89 11.89
N ALA A 72 -15.87 -11.43 11.03
CA ALA A 72 -17.23 -10.91 10.84
C ALA A 72 -18.09 -10.91 12.12
N LYS A 73 -17.79 -11.81 13.06
CA LYS A 73 -18.51 -11.87 14.35
C LYS A 73 -18.28 -10.65 15.25
N ASP A 74 -17.18 -9.91 15.04
CA ASP A 74 -16.82 -8.70 15.77
C ASP A 74 -17.40 -7.44 15.13
N MET A 75 -18.14 -7.59 14.02
CA MET A 75 -18.76 -6.51 13.24
C MET A 75 -20.30 -6.59 13.31
N PRO A 76 -21.01 -5.50 13.02
CA PRO A 76 -22.46 -5.55 12.88
C PRO A 76 -22.93 -6.60 11.87
N GLU A 77 -24.10 -7.23 12.12
CA GLU A 77 -24.69 -8.28 11.28
C GLU A 77 -24.75 -7.93 9.77
N PHE A 78 -24.87 -6.63 9.43
CA PHE A 78 -24.83 -6.14 8.06
C PHE A 78 -23.57 -6.61 7.30
N PHE A 79 -22.42 -6.73 7.97
CA PHE A 79 -21.15 -7.15 7.39
C PHE A 79 -20.96 -8.68 7.35
N SER A 80 -21.96 -9.47 7.78
CA SER A 80 -21.98 -10.92 7.62
C SER A 80 -22.47 -11.38 6.23
N GLN A 81 -22.85 -10.46 5.34
CA GLN A 81 -23.24 -10.79 3.96
C GLN A 81 -22.03 -11.28 3.15
N ASP A 82 -22.25 -12.18 2.19
CA ASP A 82 -21.18 -12.79 1.36
C ASP A 82 -20.24 -11.76 0.70
N ARG A 83 -20.77 -10.60 0.30
CA ARG A 83 -19.97 -9.53 -0.33
C ARG A 83 -18.90 -8.93 0.59
N PHE A 84 -19.04 -9.12 1.91
CA PHE A 84 -18.11 -8.61 2.91
C PHE A 84 -17.23 -9.71 3.53
N ASN A 85 -17.43 -10.95 3.08
CA ASN A 85 -16.70 -12.09 3.63
C ASN A 85 -15.21 -12.01 3.32
N GLY A 86 -14.38 -11.93 4.36
CA GLY A 86 -12.93 -11.93 4.29
C GLY A 86 -12.28 -10.61 3.81
N ASN A 87 -13.08 -9.63 3.36
CA ASN A 87 -12.57 -8.36 2.82
C ASN A 87 -12.87 -7.13 3.70
N SER A 88 -13.38 -7.36 4.90
CA SER A 88 -13.72 -6.31 5.87
C SER A 88 -12.76 -6.30 7.06
N MET A 89 -12.43 -5.12 7.55
CA MET A 89 -11.57 -4.91 8.71
C MET A 89 -12.20 -3.88 9.63
N LEU A 90 -12.43 -4.26 10.89
CA LEU A 90 -12.80 -3.35 11.96
C LEU A 90 -11.56 -2.61 12.43
N CYS A 91 -11.61 -1.28 12.42
CA CYS A 91 -10.46 -0.42 12.68
C CYS A 91 -10.77 0.65 13.74
N LYS A 92 -9.75 1.06 14.46
CA LYS A 92 -9.79 2.27 15.28
C LYS A 92 -9.98 3.51 14.40
N LYS A 93 -10.72 4.49 14.88
CA LYS A 93 -10.73 5.82 14.27
C LYS A 93 -9.43 6.55 14.57
N LEU A 94 -8.86 7.16 13.55
CA LEU A 94 -7.64 7.94 13.65
C LEU A 94 -7.82 9.27 12.93
N GLU A 95 -7.13 10.29 13.40
CA GLU A 95 -6.89 11.50 12.64
C GLU A 95 -5.75 11.25 11.66
N MET A 96 -6.09 11.08 10.37
CA MET A 96 -5.11 10.70 9.35
C MET A 96 -4.14 11.83 9.05
N LEU A 97 -2.84 11.51 9.05
CA LEU A 97 -1.79 12.45 8.62
C LEU A 97 -1.79 12.53 7.07
N PRO A 98 -1.71 13.75 6.48
CA PRO A 98 -1.84 13.94 5.04
C PRO A 98 -0.52 13.68 4.27
N ILE A 99 0.22 12.66 4.66
CA ILE A 99 1.48 12.25 4.05
C ILE A 99 1.39 10.79 3.65
N GLU A 100 1.68 10.49 2.40
CA GLU A 100 1.95 9.12 1.96
C GLU A 100 3.42 8.78 2.23
N CYS A 101 3.65 7.79 3.07
CA CYS A 101 4.97 7.40 3.54
C CYS A 101 5.53 6.31 2.63
N ILE A 102 6.21 6.72 1.56
CA ILE A 102 6.81 5.79 0.59
C ILE A 102 8.26 5.52 1.00
N VAL A 103 8.64 4.26 0.97
CA VAL A 103 10.00 3.79 1.18
C VAL A 103 10.46 2.94 0.01
N ARG A 104 11.71 3.15 -0.41
CA ARG A 104 12.30 2.44 -1.55
C ARG A 104 13.60 1.78 -1.13
N GLY A 105 13.67 0.47 -1.30
CA GLY A 105 14.92 -0.29 -1.16
C GLY A 105 15.58 -0.59 -2.50
N TYR A 106 14.85 -0.39 -3.59
CA TYR A 106 15.30 -0.56 -4.97
C TYR A 106 14.84 0.65 -5.79
N ILE A 107 15.63 1.01 -6.82
CA ILE A 107 15.32 2.17 -7.67
C ILE A 107 14.47 1.75 -8.87
N THR A 108 13.19 2.12 -8.88
CA THR A 108 12.24 1.76 -9.94
C THR A 108 11.08 2.76 -10.01
N GLY A 109 10.24 2.66 -11.01
CA GLY A 109 9.05 3.48 -11.18
C GLY A 109 9.35 4.98 -11.19
N SER A 110 8.57 5.77 -10.45
CA SER A 110 8.77 7.22 -10.36
C SER A 110 10.11 7.61 -9.73
N GLY A 111 10.64 6.78 -8.83
CA GLY A 111 11.98 6.98 -8.25
C GLY A 111 13.07 6.85 -9.30
N TRP A 112 13.00 5.86 -10.19
CA TRP A 112 13.91 5.69 -11.30
C TRP A 112 13.82 6.87 -12.30
N ALA A 113 12.60 7.28 -12.64
CA ALA A 113 12.41 8.45 -13.54
C ALA A 113 13.04 9.72 -12.96
N SER A 114 12.82 9.99 -11.67
CA SER A 114 13.43 11.14 -10.98
C SER A 114 14.96 11.07 -10.96
N TYR A 115 15.51 9.89 -10.66
CA TYR A 115 16.96 9.67 -10.66
C TYR A 115 17.58 9.91 -12.05
N GLN A 116 16.95 9.42 -13.13
CA GLN A 116 17.41 9.65 -14.49
C GLN A 116 17.45 11.13 -14.86
N GLU A 117 16.50 11.92 -14.33
CA GLU A 117 16.41 13.35 -14.63
C GLU A 117 17.53 14.16 -13.97
N ASN A 118 17.83 13.90 -12.70
CA ASN A 118 18.72 14.79 -11.95
C ASN A 118 19.59 14.10 -10.88
N GLY A 119 19.61 12.77 -10.82
CA GLY A 119 20.39 12.00 -9.85
C GLY A 119 19.85 12.01 -8.43
N THR A 120 18.61 12.50 -8.24
CA THR A 120 17.96 12.59 -6.91
C THR A 120 16.58 11.95 -6.89
N VAL A 121 16.11 11.58 -5.69
CA VAL A 121 14.72 11.21 -5.43
C VAL A 121 14.26 11.94 -4.17
N CYS A 122 13.20 12.74 -4.26
CA CYS A 122 12.69 13.56 -3.14
C CYS A 122 13.80 14.40 -2.46
N GLY A 123 14.73 14.95 -3.25
CA GLY A 123 15.87 15.73 -2.76
C GLY A 123 17.03 14.88 -2.20
N ILE A 124 16.91 13.56 -2.14
CA ILE A 124 18.00 12.66 -1.71
C ILE A 124 18.89 12.37 -2.90
N ARG A 125 20.16 12.76 -2.82
CA ARG A 125 21.15 12.43 -3.85
C ARG A 125 21.55 10.95 -3.74
N LEU A 126 21.45 10.26 -4.86
CA LEU A 126 21.82 8.83 -4.95
C LEU A 126 23.19 8.66 -5.60
N PRO A 127 23.87 7.52 -5.41
CA PRO A 127 25.12 7.19 -6.09
C PRO A 127 24.98 7.29 -7.61
N GLU A 128 26.06 7.69 -8.28
CA GLU A 128 26.10 7.70 -9.73
C GLU A 128 26.21 6.26 -10.30
N GLY A 129 25.68 6.07 -11.50
CA GLY A 129 25.79 4.81 -12.22
C GLY A 129 24.75 3.74 -11.83
N LEU A 130 23.74 4.09 -11.04
CA LEU A 130 22.62 3.17 -10.78
C LEU A 130 21.85 2.89 -12.10
N VAL A 131 21.41 1.64 -12.21
CA VAL A 131 20.52 1.19 -13.28
C VAL A 131 19.15 0.84 -12.75
N GLU A 132 18.15 0.73 -13.62
CA GLU A 132 16.80 0.40 -13.20
C GLU A 132 16.78 -0.91 -12.39
N SER A 133 16.01 -0.93 -11.32
CA SER A 133 15.87 -2.05 -10.38
C SER A 133 17.11 -2.35 -9.53
N ASP A 134 18.14 -1.50 -9.53
CA ASP A 134 19.25 -1.64 -8.58
C ASP A 134 18.77 -1.58 -7.15
N LYS A 135 19.39 -2.42 -6.30
CA LYS A 135 19.23 -2.32 -4.86
C LYS A 135 19.97 -1.08 -4.35
N LEU A 136 19.29 -0.25 -3.59
CA LEU A 136 19.90 0.91 -2.96
C LEU A 136 20.80 0.48 -1.79
N PRO A 137 21.90 1.22 -1.50
CA PRO A 137 22.78 0.94 -0.35
C PRO A 137 22.02 0.90 0.97
N GLU A 138 21.08 1.83 1.16
CA GLU A 138 20.12 1.89 2.27
C GLU A 138 18.74 2.23 1.73
N PRO A 139 17.66 1.75 2.38
CA PRO A 139 16.31 2.19 2.04
C PRO A 139 16.16 3.69 2.23
N ILE A 140 15.50 4.36 1.28
CA ILE A 140 15.24 5.79 1.33
C ILE A 140 13.78 6.08 1.57
N TYR A 141 13.50 7.09 2.41
CA TYR A 141 12.15 7.61 2.65
C TYR A 141 11.84 8.71 1.62
N THR A 142 10.84 8.46 0.79
CA THR A 142 10.47 9.32 -0.35
C THR A 142 8.98 9.67 -0.27
N PRO A 143 8.58 10.56 0.66
CA PRO A 143 7.18 10.86 0.90
C PRO A 143 6.51 11.57 -0.27
N SER A 144 5.19 11.48 -0.34
CA SER A 144 4.36 12.34 -1.17
C SER A 144 3.24 13.00 -0.36
N THR A 145 2.71 14.09 -0.89
CA THR A 145 1.45 14.64 -0.37
C THR A 145 0.32 13.67 -0.70
N LYS A 146 -0.72 13.69 0.10
CA LYS A 146 -1.98 13.03 -0.21
C LYS A 146 -2.90 14.07 -0.85
N ALA A 147 -3.03 14.01 -2.17
CA ALA A 147 -3.88 14.92 -2.92
C ALA A 147 -5.38 14.62 -2.68
N ASP A 148 -6.21 15.65 -2.86
CA ASP A 148 -7.66 15.48 -2.89
C ASP A 148 -8.09 14.67 -4.13
N LEU A 149 -9.32 14.12 -4.09
CA LEU A 149 -9.88 13.33 -5.19
C LEU A 149 -9.90 14.17 -6.49
N GLY A 150 -9.05 13.78 -7.45
CA GLY A 150 -8.94 14.44 -8.76
C GLY A 150 -7.61 15.14 -9.01
N ASP A 151 -6.80 15.34 -7.97
CA ASP A 151 -5.44 15.83 -8.07
C ASP A 151 -4.42 14.67 -8.00
N HIS A 152 -3.17 14.95 -8.36
CA HIS A 152 -2.08 13.98 -8.31
C HIS A 152 -1.25 14.18 -7.04
N ASP A 153 -0.87 13.05 -6.43
CA ASP A 153 0.09 13.06 -5.33
C ASP A 153 1.45 13.58 -5.81
N GLU A 154 2.03 14.53 -5.08
CA GLU A 154 3.33 15.10 -5.40
C GLU A 154 4.40 14.50 -4.51
N ASN A 155 5.47 13.98 -5.13
CA ASN A 155 6.67 13.60 -4.39
C ASN A 155 7.31 14.83 -3.75
N ILE A 156 7.55 14.76 -2.46
CA ILE A 156 8.11 15.87 -1.66
C ILE A 156 9.36 15.42 -0.91
N SER A 157 10.19 16.37 -0.51
CA SER A 157 11.30 16.11 0.39
C SER A 157 10.80 15.85 1.82
N PHE A 158 11.67 15.27 2.66
CA PHE A 158 11.39 15.15 4.09
C PHE A 158 11.08 16.51 4.73
N GLU A 159 11.89 17.53 4.46
CA GLU A 159 11.66 18.87 5.02
C GLU A 159 10.32 19.47 4.56
N LYS A 160 9.91 19.17 3.33
CA LYS A 160 8.58 19.60 2.86
C LYS A 160 7.45 18.88 3.61
N SER A 161 7.62 17.60 3.94
CA SER A 161 6.65 16.88 4.77
C SER A 161 6.56 17.46 6.18
N VAL A 162 7.69 17.92 6.74
CA VAL A 162 7.72 18.66 8.02
C VAL A 162 6.88 19.94 7.92
N GLU A 163 7.11 20.77 6.89
CA GLU A 163 6.34 22.00 6.69
C GLU A 163 4.83 21.75 6.58
N VAL A 164 4.43 20.67 5.92
CA VAL A 164 3.01 20.28 5.78
C VAL A 164 2.44 19.96 7.17
N LEU A 165 3.14 19.17 7.97
CA LEU A 165 2.66 18.78 9.28
C LEU A 165 2.73 19.91 10.31
N GLU A 166 3.74 20.79 10.26
CA GLU A 166 3.85 21.98 11.15
C GLU A 166 2.72 22.99 10.92
N LYS A 167 2.18 23.08 9.71
CA LYS A 167 1.00 23.92 9.45
C LYS A 167 -0.26 23.43 10.18
N ILE A 168 -0.38 22.11 10.39
CA ILE A 168 -1.54 21.48 11.05
C ILE A 168 -1.25 21.35 12.56
N TYR A 169 -0.02 21.00 12.91
CA TYR A 169 0.45 20.74 14.27
C TYR A 169 1.70 21.58 14.57
N PRO A 170 1.56 22.90 14.85
CA PRO A 170 2.70 23.82 14.95
C PRO A 170 3.80 23.40 15.94
N GLU A 171 3.40 22.76 17.06
CA GLU A 171 4.36 22.33 18.09
C GLU A 171 4.90 20.91 17.90
N LYS A 172 4.22 20.07 17.12
CA LYS A 172 4.50 18.62 16.98
C LYS A 172 4.74 18.17 15.56
N GLY A 173 4.55 19.00 14.56
CA GLY A 173 4.61 18.61 13.16
C GLY A 173 5.93 17.97 12.77
N ARG A 174 7.07 18.53 13.23
CA ARG A 174 8.40 17.93 13.03
C ARG A 174 8.53 16.58 13.74
N GLU A 175 8.08 16.47 14.98
CA GLU A 175 8.11 15.20 15.72
C GLU A 175 7.31 14.10 14.99
N TYR A 176 6.13 14.45 14.48
CA TYR A 176 5.31 13.51 13.70
C TYR A 176 5.98 13.12 12.38
N ALA A 177 6.56 14.09 11.66
CA ALA A 177 7.28 13.80 10.42
C ALA A 177 8.46 12.85 10.65
N GLU A 178 9.24 13.06 11.71
CA GLU A 178 10.34 12.19 12.10
C GLU A 178 9.85 10.79 12.47
N LYS A 179 8.80 10.69 13.29
CA LYS A 179 8.21 9.40 13.69
C LYS A 179 7.70 8.59 12.49
N ILE A 180 6.92 9.20 11.59
CA ILE A 180 6.40 8.45 10.43
C ILE A 180 7.52 8.03 9.49
N ARG A 181 8.58 8.85 9.31
CA ARG A 181 9.77 8.45 8.56
C ARG A 181 10.45 7.25 9.21
N ASP A 182 10.74 7.34 10.49
CA ASP A 182 11.50 6.33 11.23
C ASP A 182 10.72 4.99 11.30
N TYR A 183 9.42 5.04 11.57
CA TYR A 183 8.54 3.87 11.51
C TYR A 183 8.49 3.28 10.10
N THR A 184 8.39 4.09 9.06
CA THR A 184 8.37 3.63 7.67
C THR A 184 9.64 2.85 7.33
N ILE A 185 10.81 3.38 7.69
CA ILE A 185 12.10 2.70 7.46
C ILE A 185 12.20 1.41 8.27
N ALA A 186 11.81 1.44 9.55
CA ALA A 186 11.87 0.27 10.43
C ALA A 186 10.93 -0.85 9.96
N LEU A 187 9.70 -0.51 9.60
CA LEU A 187 8.72 -1.44 9.03
C LEU A 187 9.25 -2.09 7.74
N TYR A 188 9.77 -1.25 6.82
CA TYR A 188 10.30 -1.74 5.56
C TYR A 188 11.48 -2.72 5.79
N LYS A 189 12.46 -2.35 6.59
CA LYS A 189 13.64 -3.21 6.86
C LYS A 189 13.21 -4.57 7.40
N LYS A 190 12.35 -4.59 8.42
CA LYS A 190 11.86 -5.83 9.02
C LYS A 190 11.10 -6.71 8.03
N CYS A 191 10.18 -6.10 7.27
CA CYS A 191 9.33 -6.84 6.33
C CYS A 191 10.09 -7.28 5.08
N ALA A 192 11.01 -6.47 4.56
CA ALA A 192 11.84 -6.82 3.40
C ALA A 192 12.80 -7.97 3.72
N GLU A 193 13.40 -7.98 4.91
CA GLU A 193 14.23 -9.10 5.38
C GLU A 193 13.42 -10.40 5.46
N TYR A 194 12.23 -10.35 6.05
CA TYR A 194 11.32 -11.50 6.08
C TYR A 194 10.92 -11.97 4.68
N ALA A 195 10.52 -11.05 3.80
CA ALA A 195 10.08 -11.39 2.44
C ALA A 195 11.18 -12.08 1.62
N LEU A 196 12.43 -11.68 1.81
CA LEU A 196 13.58 -12.37 1.17
C LEU A 196 13.68 -13.83 1.59
N THR A 197 13.30 -14.20 2.82
CA THR A 197 13.24 -15.61 3.25
C THR A 197 12.10 -16.40 2.58
N LYS A 198 11.23 -15.70 1.87
CA LYS A 198 10.10 -16.24 1.10
C LYS A 198 10.27 -16.06 -0.41
N ASP A 199 11.50 -15.85 -0.86
CA ASP A 199 11.88 -15.64 -2.25
C ASP A 199 11.16 -14.44 -2.90
N ILE A 200 10.78 -13.43 -2.10
CA ILE A 200 10.16 -12.19 -2.55
C ILE A 200 11.04 -10.99 -2.18
N ILE A 201 11.27 -10.13 -3.17
CA ILE A 201 11.83 -8.80 -2.99
C ILE A 201 10.69 -7.80 -2.85
N ILE A 202 10.69 -7.03 -1.76
CA ILE A 202 9.86 -5.82 -1.64
C ILE A 202 10.68 -4.65 -2.16
N ALA A 203 10.40 -4.20 -3.39
CA ALA A 203 11.18 -3.12 -4.00
C ALA A 203 10.86 -1.76 -3.37
N ASP A 204 9.61 -1.46 -3.20
CA ASP A 204 9.08 -0.29 -2.51
C ASP A 204 7.69 -0.57 -1.94
N THR A 205 7.26 0.30 -1.04
CA THR A 205 5.92 0.26 -0.47
C THR A 205 5.50 1.64 0.03
N LYS A 206 4.19 1.81 0.22
CA LYS A 206 3.56 2.99 0.79
C LYS A 206 2.86 2.62 2.09
N PHE A 207 3.10 3.38 3.15
CA PHE A 207 2.37 3.33 4.41
C PHE A 207 1.58 4.62 4.63
N GLU A 208 0.52 4.52 5.41
CA GLU A 208 -0.23 5.66 5.91
C GLU A 208 -0.31 5.61 7.44
N PHE A 209 -0.27 6.77 8.07
CA PHE A 209 -0.34 6.88 9.53
C PHE A 209 -1.41 7.88 9.93
N GLY A 210 -1.93 7.69 11.13
CA GLY A 210 -2.81 8.64 11.78
C GLY A 210 -2.47 8.79 13.25
N LEU A 211 -3.16 9.71 13.92
CA LEU A 211 -3.04 9.94 15.35
C LEU A 211 -4.25 9.34 16.07
N ASN A 212 -4.00 8.65 17.17
CA ASN A 212 -5.05 8.27 18.10
C ASN A 212 -5.47 9.47 18.98
N GLU A 213 -6.45 9.26 19.86
CA GLU A 213 -6.94 10.31 20.80
C GLU A 213 -5.86 10.85 21.74
N GLN A 214 -4.79 10.11 21.98
CA GLN A 214 -3.65 10.50 22.80
C GLN A 214 -2.57 11.25 21.99
N GLY A 215 -2.76 11.41 20.68
CA GLY A 215 -1.79 12.02 19.77
C GLY A 215 -0.59 11.11 19.45
N GLU A 216 -0.75 9.80 19.63
CA GLU A 216 0.28 8.84 19.27
C GLU A 216 0.13 8.42 17.80
N VAL A 217 1.27 8.26 17.12
CA VAL A 217 1.31 7.81 15.72
C VAL A 217 0.98 6.33 15.62
N VAL A 218 0.00 6.00 14.80
CA VAL A 218 -0.54 4.65 14.58
C VAL A 218 -0.52 4.34 13.08
N LEU A 219 -0.05 3.14 12.72
CA LEU A 219 -0.09 2.63 11.34
C LEU A 219 -1.54 2.33 10.93
N ALA A 220 -1.92 2.78 9.75
CA ALA A 220 -3.28 2.72 9.25
C ALA A 220 -3.34 2.21 7.79
N ASP A 221 -4.52 2.23 7.21
CA ASP A 221 -4.86 1.83 5.85
C ASP A 221 -4.52 0.36 5.58
N GLU A 222 -3.87 0.04 4.51
CA GLU A 222 -3.38 -1.30 4.16
C GLU A 222 -1.87 -1.40 4.38
N MET A 223 -1.39 -2.62 4.52
CA MET A 223 0.03 -2.84 4.73
C MET A 223 0.58 -3.91 3.79
N LEU A 224 1.58 -3.53 2.99
CA LEU A 224 2.40 -4.44 2.17
C LEU A 224 1.54 -5.40 1.32
N THR A 225 0.60 -4.83 0.58
CA THR A 225 -0.25 -5.55 -0.36
C THR A 225 0.26 -5.35 -1.79
N PRO A 226 -0.18 -6.17 -2.75
CA PRO A 226 0.11 -5.92 -4.17
C PRO A 226 -0.44 -4.60 -4.73
N ASP A 227 -1.35 -3.93 -4.00
CA ASP A 227 -1.88 -2.62 -4.37
C ASP A 227 -0.98 -1.46 -3.91
N SER A 228 -0.32 -1.62 -2.76
CA SER A 228 0.53 -0.59 -2.13
C SER A 228 2.03 -0.83 -2.31
N SER A 229 2.44 -1.97 -2.86
CA SER A 229 3.84 -2.41 -2.89
C SER A 229 4.21 -3.02 -4.23
N ARG A 230 5.51 -2.98 -4.57
CA ARG A 230 6.08 -3.79 -5.64
C ARG A 230 6.75 -5.02 -5.07
N PHE A 231 6.21 -6.18 -5.43
CA PHE A 231 6.74 -7.49 -5.07
C PHE A 231 7.35 -8.16 -6.29
N TRP A 232 8.65 -8.45 -6.22
CA TRP A 232 9.36 -9.15 -7.29
C TRP A 232 9.76 -10.55 -6.84
N PRO A 233 9.69 -11.57 -7.70
CA PRO A 233 10.33 -12.84 -7.41
C PRO A 233 11.84 -12.64 -7.26
N LEU A 234 12.43 -13.26 -6.24
CA LEU A 234 13.88 -13.23 -6.06
C LEU A 234 14.58 -14.01 -7.17
N ASP A 235 13.99 -15.15 -7.59
CA ASP A 235 14.47 -15.91 -8.73
C ASP A 235 14.32 -15.09 -10.02
N GLY A 236 15.41 -15.00 -10.77
CA GLY A 236 15.47 -14.23 -12.01
C GLY A 236 15.57 -12.71 -11.82
N TYR A 237 15.66 -12.19 -10.60
CA TYR A 237 15.94 -10.78 -10.37
C TYR A 237 17.26 -10.36 -11.04
N LYS A 238 17.20 -9.29 -11.83
CA LYS A 238 18.35 -8.77 -12.56
C LYS A 238 18.25 -7.26 -12.71
N PRO A 239 19.18 -6.47 -12.15
CA PRO A 239 19.27 -5.04 -12.38
C PRO A 239 19.44 -4.67 -13.86
N GLY A 240 19.13 -3.44 -14.23
CA GLY A 240 19.23 -2.90 -15.57
C GLY A 240 17.99 -3.10 -16.44
N GLN A 241 16.91 -3.58 -15.85
CA GLN A 241 15.64 -3.80 -16.52
C GLN A 241 14.46 -3.78 -15.55
N GLY A 242 13.24 -3.62 -16.07
CA GLY A 242 12.02 -3.86 -15.30
C GLY A 242 11.93 -5.33 -14.84
N GLN A 243 11.32 -5.56 -13.68
CA GLN A 243 11.21 -6.90 -13.09
C GLN A 243 9.82 -7.50 -13.31
N PRO A 244 9.70 -8.84 -13.46
CA PRO A 244 8.44 -9.54 -13.23
C PRO A 244 7.90 -9.21 -11.83
N SER A 245 6.57 -9.15 -11.67
CA SER A 245 6.00 -8.78 -10.38
C SER A 245 4.76 -9.59 -10.04
N PHE A 246 4.46 -9.66 -8.74
CA PHE A 246 3.22 -10.22 -8.19
C PHE A 246 2.14 -9.15 -7.93
N ASP A 247 2.37 -7.93 -8.38
CA ASP A 247 1.51 -6.76 -8.17
C ASP A 247 0.81 -6.28 -9.45
N LYS A 248 0.26 -5.08 -9.43
CA LYS A 248 -0.43 -4.45 -10.56
C LYS A 248 0.43 -4.18 -11.80
N GLN A 249 1.74 -4.39 -11.76
CA GLN A 249 2.61 -4.08 -12.90
C GLN A 249 2.20 -4.84 -14.15
N TYR A 250 1.78 -6.11 -13.99
CA TYR A 250 1.27 -6.91 -15.12
C TYR A 250 0.06 -6.25 -15.81
N VAL A 251 -0.88 -5.72 -15.03
CA VAL A 251 -2.03 -4.96 -15.56
C VAL A 251 -1.58 -3.66 -16.21
N ARG A 252 -0.66 -2.92 -15.58
CA ARG A 252 -0.12 -1.67 -16.12
C ARG A 252 0.59 -1.87 -17.45
N ASP A 253 1.38 -2.93 -17.57
CA ASP A 253 2.12 -3.26 -18.79
C ASP A 253 1.16 -3.62 -19.93
N TRP A 254 0.12 -4.40 -19.63
CA TRP A 254 -0.92 -4.72 -20.60
C TRP A 254 -1.66 -3.45 -21.06
N LEU A 255 -2.05 -2.56 -20.14
CA LEU A 255 -2.73 -1.30 -20.48
C LEU A 255 -1.88 -0.40 -21.36
N LYS A 256 -0.57 -0.29 -21.09
CA LYS A 256 0.37 0.48 -21.92
C LYS A 256 0.50 -0.10 -23.32
N ALA A 257 0.52 -1.42 -23.46
CA ALA A 257 0.59 -2.10 -24.73
C ALA A 257 -0.73 -2.05 -25.54
N ASN A 258 -1.84 -1.74 -24.88
CA ASN A 258 -3.19 -1.71 -25.47
C ASN A 258 -3.90 -0.39 -25.11
N PRO A 259 -3.49 0.76 -25.66
CA PRO A 259 -4.02 2.07 -25.26
C PRO A 259 -5.52 2.25 -25.55
N ASP A 260 -6.06 1.55 -26.54
CA ASP A 260 -7.47 1.63 -26.95
C ASP A 260 -8.37 0.60 -26.23
N ASN A 261 -8.00 0.20 -25.01
CA ASN A 261 -8.63 -0.90 -24.26
C ASN A 261 -9.99 -0.59 -23.61
N ASP A 262 -10.48 0.65 -23.69
CA ASP A 262 -11.74 1.11 -23.04
C ASP A 262 -11.82 0.75 -21.54
N LEU A 263 -10.69 0.69 -20.83
CA LEU A 263 -10.57 0.29 -19.42
C LEU A 263 -11.11 -1.13 -19.13
N LEU A 264 -11.11 -2.00 -20.12
CA LEU A 264 -11.58 -3.38 -20.02
C LEU A 264 -10.41 -4.35 -20.28
N LEU A 265 -10.13 -5.22 -19.32
CA LEU A 265 -9.11 -6.26 -19.43
C LEU A 265 -9.70 -7.52 -20.05
N PRO A 266 -8.94 -8.26 -20.89
CA PRO A 266 -9.29 -9.62 -21.27
C PRO A 266 -9.36 -10.55 -20.05
N ASP A 267 -10.20 -11.59 -20.14
CA ASP A 267 -10.36 -12.57 -19.07
C ASP A 267 -9.04 -13.22 -18.66
N GLU A 268 -8.16 -13.50 -19.61
CA GLU A 268 -6.83 -14.06 -19.35
C GLU A 268 -5.96 -13.15 -18.47
N VAL A 269 -6.05 -11.84 -18.66
CA VAL A 269 -5.31 -10.84 -17.83
C VAL A 269 -5.90 -10.77 -16.43
N VAL A 270 -7.24 -10.85 -16.32
CA VAL A 270 -7.93 -10.91 -15.02
C VAL A 270 -7.51 -12.16 -14.24
N VAL A 271 -7.60 -13.34 -14.87
CA VAL A 271 -7.22 -14.62 -14.25
C VAL A 271 -5.76 -14.58 -13.79
N LYS A 272 -4.85 -14.15 -14.66
CA LYS A 272 -3.43 -14.06 -14.34
C LYS A 272 -3.14 -13.10 -13.18
N THR A 273 -3.90 -12.01 -13.08
CA THR A 273 -3.78 -11.06 -11.97
C THR A 273 -4.24 -11.70 -10.65
N VAL A 274 -5.36 -12.44 -10.65
CA VAL A 274 -5.82 -13.19 -9.47
C VAL A 274 -4.76 -14.21 -9.03
N GLU A 275 -4.20 -14.97 -9.97
CA GLU A 275 -3.15 -15.96 -9.67
C GLU A 275 -1.94 -15.32 -9.00
N LYS A 276 -1.45 -14.19 -9.54
CA LYS A 276 -0.31 -13.45 -8.98
C LYS A 276 -0.57 -12.95 -7.56
N TYR A 277 -1.76 -12.44 -7.28
CA TYR A 277 -2.14 -11.98 -5.94
C TYR A 277 -2.21 -13.13 -4.94
N LYS A 278 -2.78 -14.27 -5.34
CA LYS A 278 -2.83 -15.48 -4.51
C LYS A 278 -1.43 -16.04 -4.27
N GLU A 279 -0.60 -16.09 -5.29
CA GLU A 279 0.78 -16.57 -5.18
C GLU A 279 1.60 -15.72 -4.19
N ALA A 280 1.53 -14.38 -4.30
CA ALA A 280 2.18 -13.49 -3.34
C ALA A 280 1.68 -13.72 -1.90
N PHE A 281 0.38 -13.86 -1.72
CA PHE A 281 -0.21 -14.15 -0.42
C PHE A 281 0.31 -15.47 0.15
N GLU A 282 0.27 -16.55 -0.63
CA GLU A 282 0.67 -17.89 -0.19
C GLU A 282 2.16 -17.96 0.15
N LEU A 283 3.02 -17.32 -0.66
CA LEU A 283 4.45 -17.25 -0.40
C LEU A 283 4.75 -16.49 0.89
N LEU A 284 4.17 -15.29 1.06
CA LEU A 284 4.46 -14.42 2.20
C LEU A 284 3.88 -14.97 3.50
N THR A 285 2.67 -15.50 3.48
CA THR A 285 2.00 -15.98 4.71
C THR A 285 2.32 -17.44 5.04
N GLY A 286 2.79 -18.22 4.07
CA GLY A 286 2.98 -19.66 4.20
C GLY A 286 1.67 -20.45 4.27
N SER A 287 0.54 -19.83 3.97
CA SER A 287 -0.81 -20.42 4.05
C SER A 287 -1.50 -20.34 2.70
N LYS A 288 -2.27 -21.38 2.34
CA LYS A 288 -3.12 -21.28 1.16
C LYS A 288 -4.23 -20.27 1.38
N PHE A 289 -4.51 -19.48 0.34
CA PHE A 289 -5.61 -18.54 0.40
C PHE A 289 -6.96 -19.30 0.45
N SER A 290 -7.77 -18.94 1.43
CA SER A 290 -9.19 -19.32 1.54
C SER A 290 -10.00 -18.12 1.96
N ARG A 291 -11.16 -17.95 1.36
CA ARG A 291 -12.09 -16.88 1.67
C ARG A 291 -12.94 -17.23 2.89
#